data_1c00e1a08a298dd2fd3ecd85cdfb841e
#
_entry.id   1c00e1a08a298dd2fd3ecd85cdfb841e
#
_cell.length_a   1.000
_cell.length_b   1.000
_cell.length_c   1.000
_cell.angle_alpha   90.00
_cell.angle_beta   90.00
_cell.angle_gamma   90.00
#
_symmetry.space_group_name_H-M   'P 1'
#
loop_
_entity.id
_entity.type
_entity.pdbx_description
1 polymer ?
#
loop_
_entity_poly.entity_id
_entity_poly.type
_entity_poly.pdbx_seq_one_letter_code
_entity_poly.pdbx_strand_id
1 'polypeptide(L)'
;MINKFFLIFLCFNFINAKSQCNGSFTLCSMPYNEVAFLTTHNAFNSSEDNFQFPNQTYNILNQLNAGVRGLMIDVYDNNGTPMVYHSFSILGSIPLLDIFNDIKSFLDLNTNEIVTLILECYIDANSIENVLQQSLLNNYLYSKDIQSNWATLDEMITSNKRLIIFSDQNDASSSQSWYHYVWDYAVETHFSVSDINDFSCEYNRGDSINDLFIFNHFLTDDLFGYGLYNESLSVNSNPFFIDRVTSCWQSKNKFPNFLTVDFVELGDAQTVVNQINDMNTNINESFSSFEKILIDVKDILGRSITSSSHNRVVFRIYNDGSVSKQLNVN
;
A
#
# COMPACT_ATOMS: atom_id res chain seq x y z
N MET A 1 -19.77 -59.87 28.93
CA MET A 1 -20.17 -58.57 28.31
C MET A 1 -18.90 -57.77 28.08
N ILE A 2 -18.45 -57.68 26.85
CA ILE A 2 -17.21 -56.97 26.47
C ILE A 2 -17.64 -55.63 25.89
N ASN A 3 -17.40 -54.55 26.65
CA ASN A 3 -17.61 -53.15 26.18
C ASN A 3 -16.54 -52.83 25.15
N LYS A 4 -16.95 -52.63 23.87
CA LYS A 4 -16.13 -52.07 22.82
C LYS A 4 -16.15 -50.53 22.96
N PHE A 5 -15.05 -49.94 23.41
CA PHE A 5 -14.82 -48.51 23.30
C PHE A 5 -14.50 -48.19 21.83
N PHE A 6 -15.37 -47.40 21.18
CA PHE A 6 -15.14 -46.86 19.83
C PHE A 6 -14.39 -45.52 20.00
N LEU A 7 -13.10 -45.52 19.69
CA LEU A 7 -12.28 -44.31 19.67
C LEU A 7 -12.56 -43.57 18.37
N ILE A 8 -13.33 -42.46 18.43
CA ILE A 8 -13.54 -41.58 17.28
C ILE A 8 -12.27 -40.68 17.17
N PHE A 9 -11.45 -40.93 16.14
CA PHE A 9 -10.35 -40.09 15.74
C PHE A 9 -10.92 -38.88 14.96
N LEU A 10 -11.07 -37.72 15.62
CA LEU A 10 -11.35 -36.48 14.93
C LEU A 10 -10.07 -36.04 14.21
N CYS A 11 -10.01 -36.27 12.90
CA CYS A 11 -9.02 -35.59 12.04
C CYS A 11 -9.37 -34.12 11.94
N PHE A 12 -8.70 -33.26 12.71
CA PHE A 12 -8.66 -31.83 12.44
C PHE A 12 -7.88 -31.60 11.15
N ASN A 13 -8.57 -31.39 10.04
CA ASN A 13 -7.97 -30.78 8.87
C ASN A 13 -7.67 -29.34 9.25
N PHE A 14 -6.41 -29.01 9.53
CA PHE A 14 -5.94 -27.63 9.53
C PHE A 14 -6.07 -27.11 8.10
N ILE A 15 -7.17 -26.43 7.83
CA ILE A 15 -7.26 -25.54 6.68
C ILE A 15 -6.23 -24.45 6.97
N ASN A 16 -5.11 -24.46 6.26
CA ASN A 16 -4.20 -23.33 6.22
C ASN A 16 -5.00 -22.16 5.59
N ALA A 17 -5.67 -21.38 6.42
CA ALA A 17 -6.20 -20.09 5.98
C ALA A 17 -4.98 -19.26 5.57
N LYS A 18 -4.82 -19.03 4.27
CA LYS A 18 -3.82 -18.07 3.80
C LYS A 18 -4.13 -16.73 4.45
N SER A 19 -3.11 -16.08 4.99
CA SER A 19 -3.22 -14.75 5.54
C SER A 19 -3.49 -13.76 4.38
N GLN A 20 -4.42 -12.82 4.57
CA GLN A 20 -4.61 -11.72 3.63
C GLN A 20 -3.56 -10.63 3.94
N CYS A 21 -3.11 -9.93 2.92
CA CYS A 21 -2.21 -8.78 3.05
C CYS A 21 -2.98 -7.55 2.55
N ASN A 22 -3.16 -6.54 3.39
CA ASN A 22 -4.01 -5.38 3.10
C ASN A 22 -5.38 -5.79 2.52
N GLY A 23 -6.00 -6.79 3.15
CA GLY A 23 -7.34 -7.27 2.79
C GLY A 23 -7.43 -8.25 1.60
N SER A 24 -6.33 -8.59 0.91
CA SER A 24 -6.35 -9.51 -0.23
C SER A 24 -5.25 -10.57 -0.18
N PHE A 25 -5.57 -11.80 -0.59
CA PHE A 25 -4.57 -12.88 -0.72
C PHE A 25 -3.62 -12.69 -1.91
N THR A 26 -4.10 -12.08 -2.98
CA THR A 26 -3.33 -11.89 -4.20
C THR A 26 -2.21 -10.87 -4.01
N LEU A 27 -2.40 -9.91 -3.09
CA LEU A 27 -1.41 -8.89 -2.80
C LEU A 27 -0.21 -9.41 -1.99
N CYS A 28 -0.32 -10.55 -1.32
CA CYS A 28 0.75 -11.04 -0.45
C CYS A 28 2.07 -11.28 -1.20
N SER A 29 2.01 -11.78 -2.44
CA SER A 29 3.17 -12.04 -3.28
C SER A 29 3.64 -10.83 -4.10
N MET A 30 2.88 -9.73 -4.07
CA MET A 30 3.21 -8.54 -4.84
C MET A 30 4.29 -7.70 -4.13
N PRO A 31 5.32 -7.20 -4.85
CA PRO A 31 6.22 -6.19 -4.33
C PRO A 31 5.43 -4.92 -3.95
N TYR A 32 5.88 -4.22 -2.93
CA TYR A 32 5.21 -3.02 -2.42
C TYR A 32 4.94 -1.96 -3.51
N ASN A 33 5.88 -1.74 -4.43
CA ASN A 33 5.75 -0.80 -5.54
C ASN A 33 4.82 -1.28 -6.66
N GLU A 34 4.27 -2.48 -6.56
CA GLU A 34 3.27 -3.01 -7.49
C GLU A 34 1.87 -3.12 -6.85
N VAL A 35 1.66 -2.46 -5.71
CA VAL A 35 0.38 -2.43 -4.99
C VAL A 35 -0.16 -1.00 -4.95
N ALA A 36 -1.47 -0.86 -5.21
CA ALA A 36 -2.20 0.39 -5.03
C ALA A 36 -2.78 0.45 -3.60
N PHE A 37 -2.62 1.62 -2.97
CA PHE A 37 -3.07 1.90 -1.62
C PHE A 37 -4.08 3.07 -1.64
N LEU A 38 -5.23 2.88 -1.00
CA LEU A 38 -6.12 4.00 -0.71
C LEU A 38 -5.39 4.96 0.22
N THR A 39 -5.30 6.22 -0.20
CA THR A 39 -4.53 7.24 0.50
C THR A 39 -5.40 8.46 0.76
N THR A 40 -5.24 9.09 1.91
CA THR A 40 -5.95 10.31 2.28
C THR A 40 -5.02 11.51 2.32
N HIS A 41 -5.42 12.58 1.62
CA HIS A 41 -4.79 13.89 1.69
C HIS A 41 -5.16 14.55 3.02
N ASN A 42 -4.19 15.19 3.67
CA ASN A 42 -4.38 15.82 4.98
C ASN A 42 -5.16 14.93 5.96
N ALA A 43 -4.72 13.67 6.09
CA ALA A 43 -5.43 12.62 6.82
C ALA A 43 -5.84 13.00 8.25
N PHE A 44 -5.05 13.83 8.91
CA PHE A 44 -5.29 14.34 10.27
C PHE A 44 -6.38 15.43 10.32
N ASN A 45 -6.61 16.15 9.21
CA ASN A 45 -7.51 17.29 9.15
C ASN A 45 -8.96 16.82 9.01
N SER A 46 -9.52 16.31 10.11
CA SER A 46 -10.84 15.68 10.14
C SER A 46 -11.91 16.46 10.90
N SER A 47 -13.16 16.33 10.47
CA SER A 47 -14.29 16.90 11.21
C SER A 47 -14.56 16.15 12.53
N GLU A 48 -14.24 14.86 12.62
CA GLU A 48 -14.34 14.09 13.86
C GLU A 48 -13.38 14.60 14.94
N ASP A 49 -12.21 15.12 14.54
CA ASP A 49 -11.24 15.77 15.44
C ASP A 49 -11.48 17.28 15.61
N ASN A 50 -12.62 17.78 15.13
CA ASN A 50 -13.06 19.18 15.24
C ASN A 50 -12.17 20.20 14.51
N PHE A 51 -11.47 19.79 13.46
CA PHE A 51 -10.78 20.74 12.59
C PHE A 51 -11.78 21.63 11.84
N GLN A 52 -11.41 22.89 11.68
CA GLN A 52 -12.12 23.81 10.81
C GLN A 52 -11.67 23.59 9.37
N PHE A 53 -12.61 23.58 8.42
CA PHE A 53 -12.31 23.33 7.00
C PHE A 53 -11.56 22.00 6.76
N PRO A 54 -12.20 20.87 7.10
CA PRO A 54 -11.56 19.57 7.05
C PRO A 54 -11.35 19.08 5.62
N ASN A 55 -10.35 18.19 5.42
CA ASN A 55 -10.17 17.40 4.21
C ASN A 55 -10.80 16.00 4.35
N GLN A 56 -11.08 15.56 5.57
CA GLN A 56 -11.65 14.25 5.86
C GLN A 56 -12.82 14.36 6.86
N THR A 57 -13.79 13.47 6.76
CA THR A 57 -14.79 13.32 7.83
C THR A 57 -14.22 12.49 8.97
N TYR A 58 -13.60 11.36 8.66
CA TYR A 58 -13.09 10.40 9.61
C TYR A 58 -11.73 10.79 10.18
N ASN A 59 -11.52 10.54 11.47
CA ASN A 59 -10.19 10.59 12.08
C ASN A 59 -9.29 9.45 11.57
N ILE A 60 -8.01 9.50 11.91
CA ILE A 60 -6.99 8.53 11.43
C ILE A 60 -7.42 7.08 11.70
N LEU A 61 -7.89 6.77 12.90
CA LEU A 61 -8.26 5.39 13.26
C LEU A 61 -9.44 4.90 12.43
N ASN A 62 -10.45 5.75 12.21
CA ASN A 62 -11.61 5.42 11.39
C ASN A 62 -11.27 5.30 9.91
N GLN A 63 -10.35 6.14 9.39
CA GLN A 63 -9.82 6.00 8.04
C GLN A 63 -9.10 4.64 7.84
N LEU A 64 -8.22 4.26 8.77
CA LEU A 64 -7.53 2.97 8.74
C LEU A 64 -8.52 1.79 8.77
N ASN A 65 -9.56 1.88 9.63
CA ASN A 65 -10.63 0.87 9.69
C ASN A 65 -11.50 0.84 8.42
N ALA A 66 -11.60 1.95 7.68
CA ALA A 66 -12.29 2.03 6.40
C ALA A 66 -11.44 1.53 5.20
N GLY A 67 -10.20 1.11 5.42
CA GLY A 67 -9.34 0.54 4.37
C GLY A 67 -8.23 1.47 3.88
N VAL A 68 -8.11 2.68 4.40
CA VAL A 68 -6.99 3.59 4.09
C VAL A 68 -5.67 2.97 4.56
N ARG A 69 -4.64 3.03 3.70
CA ARG A 69 -3.29 2.51 4.00
C ARG A 69 -2.18 3.50 3.69
N GLY A 70 -2.50 4.62 3.07
CA GLY A 70 -1.62 5.78 2.92
C GLY A 70 -2.20 6.99 3.66
N LEU A 71 -1.39 7.71 4.42
CA LEU A 71 -1.80 8.87 5.20
C LEU A 71 -0.84 10.01 4.90
N MET A 72 -1.34 11.11 4.31
CA MET A 72 -0.56 12.36 4.16
C MET A 72 -0.76 13.22 5.39
N ILE A 73 0.33 13.67 6.00
CA ILE A 73 0.33 14.33 7.32
C ILE A 73 1.32 15.49 7.32
N ASP A 74 0.84 16.69 7.69
CA ASP A 74 1.69 17.87 7.86
C ASP A 74 2.18 17.95 9.31
N VAL A 75 3.51 18.01 9.49
CA VAL A 75 4.15 17.96 10.81
C VAL A 75 4.94 19.23 11.08
N TYR A 76 4.60 19.90 12.16
CA TYR A 76 5.22 21.16 12.59
C TYR A 76 5.78 21.07 14.01
N ASP A 77 6.73 21.95 14.33
CA ASP A 77 7.13 22.21 15.72
C ASP A 77 6.23 23.28 16.35
N ASN A 78 5.68 22.96 17.50
CA ASN A 78 4.99 23.96 18.33
C ASN A 78 5.68 24.03 19.70
N ASN A 79 6.66 24.93 19.82
CA ASN A 79 7.44 25.15 21.04
C ASN A 79 8.09 23.86 21.59
N GLY A 80 8.70 23.06 20.72
CA GLY A 80 9.38 21.81 21.07
C GLY A 80 8.44 20.59 21.15
N THR A 81 7.17 20.74 20.77
CA THR A 81 6.21 19.64 20.69
C THR A 81 5.83 19.41 19.22
N PRO A 82 6.12 18.25 18.63
CA PRO A 82 5.66 17.88 17.30
C PRO A 82 4.12 17.81 17.25
N MET A 83 3.53 18.62 16.37
CA MET A 83 2.08 18.75 16.17
C MET A 83 1.73 18.55 14.71
N VAL A 84 0.51 18.13 14.45
CA VAL A 84 -0.08 18.09 13.11
C VAL A 84 -1.18 19.13 12.98
N TYR A 85 -1.10 19.94 11.94
CA TYR A 85 -2.13 20.92 11.57
C TYR A 85 -1.93 21.39 10.14
N HIS A 86 -2.99 21.87 9.49
CA HIS A 86 -2.91 22.45 8.14
C HIS A 86 -2.77 23.98 8.23
N SER A 87 -1.65 24.52 7.77
CA SER A 87 -1.31 25.95 7.70
C SER A 87 -1.35 26.69 9.04
N PHE A 88 -2.45 26.67 9.77
CA PHE A 88 -2.67 27.43 11.01
C PHE A 88 -3.20 26.56 12.14
N SER A 89 -2.44 26.39 13.21
CA SER A 89 -2.82 25.53 14.36
C SER A 89 -4.12 25.96 15.08
N ILE A 90 -4.55 27.22 14.93
CA ILE A 90 -5.82 27.71 15.48
C ILE A 90 -7.06 27.09 14.81
N LEU A 91 -6.91 26.59 13.60
CA LEU A 91 -8.02 25.92 12.87
C LEU A 91 -8.20 24.45 13.26
N GLY A 92 -7.31 23.94 14.09
CA GLY A 92 -7.25 22.57 14.58
C GLY A 92 -5.81 22.11 14.66
N SER A 93 -5.46 21.36 15.69
CA SER A 93 -4.14 20.77 15.84
C SER A 93 -4.19 19.58 16.78
N ILE A 94 -3.39 18.56 16.51
CA ILE A 94 -3.28 17.33 17.30
C ILE A 94 -1.80 17.05 17.57
N PRO A 95 -1.39 16.58 18.76
CA PRO A 95 -0.04 16.07 18.97
C PRO A 95 0.29 14.93 18.01
N LEU A 96 1.46 14.95 17.37
CA LEU A 96 1.90 13.85 16.51
C LEU A 96 1.92 12.51 17.26
N LEU A 97 2.18 12.56 18.57
CA LEU A 97 2.15 11.37 19.43
C LEU A 97 0.77 10.68 19.45
N ASP A 98 -0.32 11.45 19.45
CA ASP A 98 -1.68 10.91 19.48
C ASP A 98 -1.99 10.19 18.14
N ILE A 99 -1.61 10.81 17.01
CA ILE A 99 -1.70 10.17 15.68
C ILE A 99 -0.90 8.87 15.63
N PHE A 100 0.32 8.87 16.16
CA PHE A 100 1.15 7.67 16.18
C PHE A 100 0.61 6.59 17.11
N ASN A 101 -0.03 6.95 18.21
CA ASN A 101 -0.72 5.99 19.09
C ASN A 101 -1.93 5.33 18.39
N ASP A 102 -2.69 6.07 17.60
CA ASP A 102 -3.80 5.52 16.81
C ASP A 102 -3.29 4.53 15.76
N ILE A 103 -2.25 4.89 15.01
CA ILE A 103 -1.63 4.02 14.02
C ILE A 103 -1.05 2.77 14.70
N LYS A 104 -0.39 2.93 15.86
CA LYS A 104 0.13 1.82 16.66
C LYS A 104 -0.98 0.85 17.08
N SER A 105 -2.07 1.41 17.59
CA SER A 105 -3.23 0.63 18.04
C SER A 105 -3.85 -0.16 16.88
N PHE A 106 -3.93 0.45 15.70
CA PHE A 106 -4.40 -0.23 14.50
C PHE A 106 -3.45 -1.37 14.09
N LEU A 107 -2.14 -1.13 14.00
CA LEU A 107 -1.15 -2.14 13.61
C LEU A 107 -1.04 -3.30 14.61
N ASP A 108 -1.26 -3.05 15.90
CA ASP A 108 -1.28 -4.10 16.93
C ASP A 108 -2.44 -5.09 16.71
N LEU A 109 -3.61 -4.56 16.35
CA LEU A 109 -4.82 -5.36 16.15
C LEU A 109 -4.88 -6.00 14.75
N ASN A 110 -4.25 -5.37 13.76
CA ASN A 110 -4.32 -5.78 12.36
C ASN A 110 -2.94 -6.22 11.87
N THR A 111 -2.55 -7.42 12.23
CA THR A 111 -1.17 -7.94 12.04
C THR A 111 -0.77 -8.15 10.58
N ASN A 112 -1.72 -8.13 9.65
CA ASN A 112 -1.51 -8.36 8.21
C ASN A 112 -1.65 -7.09 7.37
N GLU A 113 -1.63 -5.93 8.02
CA GLU A 113 -1.80 -4.64 7.37
C GLU A 113 -0.50 -3.84 7.37
N ILE A 114 -0.24 -3.18 6.26
CA ILE A 114 0.91 -2.29 6.05
C ILE A 114 0.36 -0.88 5.88
N VAL A 115 0.96 0.07 6.58
CA VAL A 115 0.59 1.49 6.56
C VAL A 115 1.76 2.33 6.06
N THR A 116 1.46 3.33 5.26
CA THR A 116 2.42 4.31 4.75
C THR A 116 2.10 5.70 5.26
N LEU A 117 3.10 6.41 5.74
CA LEU A 117 3.02 7.84 6.03
C LEU A 117 3.78 8.61 4.96
N ILE A 118 3.17 9.66 4.45
CA ILE A 118 3.79 10.64 3.56
C ILE A 118 3.73 11.97 4.30
N LEU A 119 4.87 12.41 4.82
CA LEU A 119 4.93 13.59 5.68
C LEU A 119 5.29 14.83 4.86
N GLU A 120 4.46 15.86 4.95
CA GLU A 120 4.87 17.22 4.69
C GLU A 120 5.51 17.75 5.98
N CYS A 121 6.84 17.82 6.00
CA CYS A 121 7.59 17.83 7.24
C CYS A 121 8.33 19.15 7.48
N TYR A 122 8.04 19.80 8.57
CA TYR A 122 8.69 21.06 9.00
C TYR A 122 9.53 20.88 10.28
N ILE A 123 9.86 19.62 10.63
CA ILE A 123 10.74 19.27 11.75
C ILE A 123 11.83 18.29 11.29
N ASP A 124 12.89 18.13 12.07
CA ASP A 124 13.96 17.20 11.73
C ASP A 124 13.61 15.74 12.05
N ALA A 125 14.33 14.81 11.42
CA ALA A 125 14.12 13.37 11.57
C ALA A 125 14.30 12.87 13.02
N ASN A 126 15.17 13.50 13.83
CA ASN A 126 15.36 13.12 15.22
C ASN A 126 14.13 13.46 16.06
N SER A 127 13.47 14.58 15.77
CA SER A 127 12.21 14.95 16.44
C SER A 127 11.10 13.93 16.14
N ILE A 128 11.00 13.44 14.91
CA ILE A 128 10.07 12.35 14.55
C ILE A 128 10.47 11.05 15.25
N GLU A 129 11.77 10.69 15.24
CA GLU A 129 12.29 9.47 15.92
C GLU A 129 11.91 9.43 17.39
N ASN A 130 12.00 10.57 18.10
CA ASN A 130 11.61 10.65 19.49
C ASN A 130 10.13 10.32 19.70
N VAL A 131 9.24 10.77 18.81
CA VAL A 131 7.80 10.44 18.89
C VAL A 131 7.54 8.98 18.52
N LEU A 132 8.25 8.45 17.51
CA LEU A 132 8.18 7.02 17.15
C LEU A 132 8.57 6.11 18.31
N GLN A 133 9.61 6.48 19.07
CA GLN A 133 10.04 5.75 20.25
C GLN A 133 9.02 5.83 21.39
N GLN A 134 8.44 7.01 21.63
CA GLN A 134 7.41 7.19 22.66
C GLN A 134 6.15 6.37 22.39
N SER A 135 5.70 6.31 21.15
CA SER A 135 4.54 5.52 20.71
C SER A 135 4.85 4.03 20.52
N LEU A 136 6.13 3.63 20.50
CA LEU A 136 6.60 2.28 20.15
C LEU A 136 6.32 1.89 18.68
N LEU A 137 6.02 2.84 17.79
CA LEU A 137 5.87 2.62 16.35
C LEU A 137 7.19 2.24 15.67
N ASN A 138 8.33 2.61 16.26
CA ASN A 138 9.65 2.23 15.79
C ASN A 138 9.83 0.70 15.62
N ASN A 139 9.02 -0.13 16.29
CA ASN A 139 9.03 -1.59 16.15
C ASN A 139 8.54 -2.07 14.77
N TYR A 140 7.76 -1.26 14.07
CA TYR A 140 7.14 -1.59 12.77
C TYR A 140 7.87 -0.99 11.57
N LEU A 141 8.89 -0.15 11.77
CA LEU A 141 9.54 0.60 10.71
C LEU A 141 10.18 -0.31 9.66
N TYR A 142 9.81 -0.06 8.41
CA TYR A 142 10.46 -0.63 7.23
C TYR A 142 11.55 0.34 6.75
N SER A 143 12.71 -0.22 6.39
CA SER A 143 13.81 0.53 5.81
C SER A 143 14.07 0.02 4.40
N LYS A 144 14.06 0.93 3.43
CA LYS A 144 14.29 0.66 2.01
C LYS A 144 15.60 1.28 1.56
N ASP A 145 16.53 0.44 1.13
CA ASP A 145 17.70 0.90 0.41
C ASP A 145 17.31 1.22 -1.04
N ILE A 146 17.66 2.40 -1.53
CA ILE A 146 17.30 2.87 -2.87
C ILE A 146 17.77 1.93 -3.98
N GLN A 147 18.87 1.20 -3.77
CA GLN A 147 19.44 0.24 -4.72
C GLN A 147 18.81 -1.16 -4.64
N SER A 148 18.05 -1.48 -3.60
CA SER A 148 17.41 -2.79 -3.44
C SER A 148 16.07 -2.89 -4.14
N ASN A 149 15.58 -4.11 -4.40
CA ASN A 149 14.20 -4.32 -4.79
C ASN A 149 13.25 -4.05 -3.62
N TRP A 150 12.01 -3.73 -3.91
CA TRP A 150 10.96 -3.67 -2.90
C TRP A 150 10.63 -5.07 -2.40
N ALA A 151 10.44 -5.21 -1.09
CA ALA A 151 9.93 -6.44 -0.50
C ALA A 151 8.47 -6.67 -0.91
N THR A 152 8.05 -7.94 -0.95
CA THR A 152 6.64 -8.30 -1.07
C THR A 152 5.88 -7.94 0.22
N LEU A 153 4.55 -7.79 0.12
CA LEU A 153 3.77 -7.51 1.33
C LEU A 153 3.90 -8.63 2.36
N ASP A 154 3.99 -9.90 1.94
CA ASP A 154 4.19 -11.03 2.86
C ASP A 154 5.54 -10.98 3.58
N GLU A 155 6.61 -10.60 2.89
CA GLU A 155 7.93 -10.41 3.51
C GLU A 155 7.92 -9.28 4.56
N MET A 156 7.24 -8.16 4.26
CA MET A 156 7.10 -7.04 5.19
C MET A 156 6.28 -7.44 6.43
N ILE A 157 5.18 -8.16 6.24
CA ILE A 157 4.31 -8.66 7.32
C ILE A 157 5.03 -9.69 8.17
N THR A 158 5.68 -10.68 7.55
CA THR A 158 6.41 -11.75 8.25
C THR A 158 7.57 -11.21 9.08
N SER A 159 8.26 -10.18 8.57
CA SER A 159 9.33 -9.50 9.33
C SER A 159 8.81 -8.47 10.33
N ASN A 160 7.50 -8.25 10.41
CA ASN A 160 6.83 -7.19 11.18
C ASN A 160 7.31 -5.77 10.84
N LYS A 161 7.74 -5.55 9.58
CA LYS A 161 8.18 -4.25 9.07
C LYS A 161 7.05 -3.63 8.23
N ARG A 162 6.03 -3.11 8.92
CA ARG A 162 4.72 -2.80 8.38
C ARG A 162 4.36 -1.31 8.37
N LEU A 163 5.33 -0.45 8.69
CA LEU A 163 5.20 1.00 8.63
C LEU A 163 6.31 1.58 7.76
N ILE A 164 5.93 2.23 6.65
CA ILE A 164 6.85 2.97 5.79
C ILE A 164 6.63 4.46 6.03
N ILE A 165 7.70 5.23 6.14
CA ILE A 165 7.64 6.68 6.31
C ILE A 165 8.43 7.36 5.20
N PHE A 166 7.74 8.18 4.42
CA PHE A 166 8.32 9.11 3.49
C PHE A 166 8.19 10.53 4.03
N SER A 167 9.14 11.39 3.71
CA SER A 167 9.11 12.82 4.03
C SER A 167 9.46 13.64 2.79
N ASP A 168 8.80 14.76 2.61
CA ASP A 168 9.11 15.72 1.54
C ASP A 168 10.32 16.60 1.88
N GLN A 169 10.78 16.57 3.13
CA GLN A 169 12.02 17.25 3.56
C GLN A 169 13.21 16.30 3.42
N ASN A 170 14.21 16.73 2.67
CA ASN A 170 15.50 16.05 2.61
C ASN A 170 16.34 16.43 3.83
N ASP A 171 16.31 15.62 4.88
CA ASP A 171 17.22 15.74 6.02
C ASP A 171 18.50 14.95 5.75
N ALA A 172 19.42 15.56 5.02
CA ALA A 172 20.72 14.96 4.69
C ALA A 172 21.61 14.66 5.92
N SER A 173 21.26 15.21 7.10
CA SER A 173 21.93 14.91 8.37
C SER A 173 21.38 13.65 9.03
N SER A 174 20.24 13.15 8.56
CA SER A 174 19.59 11.97 9.11
C SER A 174 20.44 10.72 8.90
N SER A 175 20.67 10.00 9.98
CA SER A 175 21.28 8.66 9.97
C SER A 175 20.24 7.54 10.07
N GLN A 176 18.96 7.89 10.14
CA GLN A 176 17.87 6.95 10.31
C GLN A 176 17.54 6.26 8.99
N SER A 177 17.72 4.94 8.94
CA SER A 177 17.47 4.13 7.73
C SER A 177 15.98 4.02 7.35
N TRP A 178 15.07 4.40 8.25
CA TRP A 178 13.64 4.44 8.02
C TRP A 178 13.13 5.77 7.44
N TYR A 179 13.98 6.83 7.44
CA TYR A 179 13.62 8.14 6.92
C TYR A 179 13.89 8.20 5.43
N HIS A 180 12.84 8.17 4.63
CA HIS A 180 12.95 8.16 3.18
C HIS A 180 12.56 9.53 2.61
N TYR A 181 13.46 10.18 1.89
CA TYR A 181 13.10 11.38 1.13
C TYR A 181 12.19 10.98 -0.03
N VAL A 182 10.93 11.43 -0.02
CA VAL A 182 9.89 10.92 -0.92
C VAL A 182 10.25 11.05 -2.39
N TRP A 183 10.96 12.12 -2.77
CA TRP A 183 11.30 12.40 -4.16
C TRP A 183 12.48 11.58 -4.70
N ASP A 184 13.11 10.76 -3.88
CA ASP A 184 14.04 9.72 -4.32
C ASP A 184 13.31 8.42 -4.71
N TYR A 185 12.04 8.25 -4.31
CA TYR A 185 11.26 7.03 -4.49
C TYR A 185 10.00 7.21 -5.30
N ALA A 186 9.42 8.40 -5.32
CA ALA A 186 8.10 8.66 -5.90
C ALA A 186 8.12 9.83 -6.89
N VAL A 187 7.13 9.79 -7.79
CA VAL A 187 6.69 10.91 -8.62
C VAL A 187 5.22 11.18 -8.30
N GLU A 188 4.74 12.40 -8.46
CA GLU A 188 3.33 12.70 -8.22
C GLU A 188 2.68 13.49 -9.35
N THR A 189 1.32 13.42 -9.44
CA THR A 189 0.51 14.38 -10.20
C THR A 189 0.32 15.68 -9.39
N HIS A 190 -0.16 16.74 -10.05
CA HIS A 190 -0.41 18.01 -9.38
C HIS A 190 -1.41 17.85 -8.21
N PHE A 191 -1.13 18.49 -7.07
CA PHE A 191 -1.89 18.40 -5.82
C PHE A 191 -2.81 19.60 -5.55
N SER A 192 -2.65 20.72 -6.28
CA SER A 192 -3.46 21.92 -6.11
C SER A 192 -4.34 22.10 -7.35
N VAL A 193 -5.50 21.44 -7.34
CA VAL A 193 -6.48 21.45 -8.43
C VAL A 193 -7.83 21.85 -7.83
N SER A 194 -8.47 22.88 -8.37
CA SER A 194 -9.77 23.39 -7.88
C SER A 194 -10.95 23.10 -8.80
N ASP A 195 -10.70 22.73 -10.04
CA ASP A 195 -11.74 22.35 -11.02
C ASP A 195 -11.47 20.95 -11.60
N ILE A 196 -12.53 20.15 -11.72
CA ILE A 196 -12.46 18.78 -12.26
C ILE A 196 -11.86 18.71 -13.67
N ASN A 197 -12.01 19.77 -14.48
CA ASN A 197 -11.47 19.84 -15.82
C ASN A 197 -9.95 20.09 -15.86
N ASP A 198 -9.37 20.50 -14.76
CA ASP A 198 -7.92 20.78 -14.63
C ASP A 198 -7.13 19.55 -14.18
N PHE A 199 -7.80 18.45 -13.87
CA PHE A 199 -7.12 17.20 -13.60
C PHE A 199 -6.29 16.73 -14.78
N SER A 200 -5.00 16.52 -14.54
CA SER A 200 -4.08 16.03 -15.56
C SER A 200 -3.26 14.82 -15.07
N CYS A 201 -2.63 14.11 -16.00
CA CYS A 201 -1.69 13.05 -15.70
C CYS A 201 -0.24 13.55 -15.66
N GLU A 202 -0.01 14.86 -15.87
CA GLU A 202 1.35 15.41 -15.89
C GLU A 202 1.97 15.34 -14.49
N TYR A 203 3.27 15.06 -14.48
CA TYR A 203 4.04 14.99 -13.25
C TYR A 203 4.34 16.38 -12.72
N ASN A 204 4.26 16.56 -11.39
CA ASN A 204 4.52 17.81 -10.68
C ASN A 204 5.87 17.78 -9.95
N ARG A 205 6.05 16.83 -9.03
CA ARG A 205 7.29 16.66 -8.24
C ARG A 205 7.80 15.23 -8.38
N GLY A 206 9.09 15.01 -8.07
CA GLY A 206 9.77 13.73 -8.21
C GLY A 206 10.24 13.42 -9.63
N ASP A 207 11.00 12.34 -9.79
CA ASP A 207 11.50 11.90 -11.10
C ASP A 207 10.60 10.79 -11.65
N SER A 208 10.34 10.84 -12.94
CA SER A 208 9.53 9.86 -13.66
C SER A 208 10.11 8.43 -13.62
N ILE A 209 11.42 8.29 -13.34
CA ILE A 209 12.08 6.97 -13.20
C ILE A 209 11.86 6.32 -11.85
N ASN A 210 11.42 7.07 -10.84
CA ASN A 210 11.19 6.56 -9.49
C ASN A 210 10.13 5.45 -9.47
N ASP A 211 10.23 4.51 -8.54
CA ASP A 211 9.39 3.31 -8.52
C ASP A 211 7.93 3.58 -8.17
N LEU A 212 7.64 4.59 -7.35
CA LEU A 212 6.31 4.86 -6.80
C LEU A 212 5.63 6.04 -7.50
N PHE A 213 4.29 5.99 -7.53
CA PHE A 213 3.47 7.05 -8.11
C PHE A 213 2.37 7.49 -7.13
N ILE A 214 2.45 8.75 -6.69
CA ILE A 214 1.42 9.42 -5.90
C ILE A 214 0.43 10.05 -6.88
N PHE A 215 -0.77 9.50 -6.93
CA PHE A 215 -1.84 9.92 -7.81
C PHE A 215 -2.82 10.79 -7.02
N ASN A 216 -2.62 12.12 -7.05
CA ASN A 216 -3.47 13.08 -6.39
C ASN A 216 -4.81 13.18 -7.12
N HIS A 217 -5.91 12.87 -6.41
CA HIS A 217 -7.26 12.82 -6.94
C HIS A 217 -8.25 13.48 -5.97
N PHE A 218 -8.04 14.74 -5.73
CA PHE A 218 -8.87 15.57 -4.86
C PHE A 218 -8.92 16.99 -5.40
N LEU A 219 -9.96 17.72 -5.03
CA LEU A 219 -10.13 19.13 -5.36
C LEU A 219 -9.99 19.98 -4.10
N THR A 220 -9.23 21.05 -4.21
CA THR A 220 -8.96 21.97 -3.09
C THR A 220 -9.53 23.35 -3.35
N ASP A 221 -9.94 24.03 -2.30
CA ASP A 221 -10.27 25.45 -2.36
C ASP A 221 -9.05 26.28 -2.74
N ASP A 222 -9.23 27.24 -3.64
CA ASP A 222 -8.15 28.07 -4.19
C ASP A 222 -7.47 28.99 -3.14
N LEU A 223 -8.12 29.29 -2.03
CA LEU A 223 -7.64 30.26 -1.05
C LEU A 223 -6.89 29.61 0.12
N PHE A 224 -7.41 28.49 0.61
CA PHE A 224 -6.91 27.87 1.84
C PHE A 224 -6.52 26.40 1.69
N GLY A 225 -6.77 25.78 0.52
CA GLY A 225 -6.38 24.40 0.25
C GLY A 225 -7.20 23.34 1.01
N TYR A 226 -8.35 23.70 1.60
CA TYR A 226 -9.23 22.70 2.22
C TYR A 226 -10.00 21.88 1.19
N GLY A 227 -10.46 20.70 1.58
CA GLY A 227 -11.20 19.78 0.73
C GLY A 227 -12.61 20.29 0.36
N LEU A 228 -13.03 20.02 -0.87
CA LEU A 228 -14.35 20.38 -1.39
C LEU A 228 -15.32 19.19 -1.21
N TYR A 229 -16.08 19.16 -0.10
CA TYR A 229 -16.91 18.02 0.30
C TYR A 229 -17.91 17.59 -0.77
N ASN A 230 -18.67 18.54 -1.34
CA ASN A 230 -19.71 18.22 -2.33
C ASN A 230 -19.11 17.70 -3.65
N GLU A 231 -17.99 18.28 -4.07
CA GLU A 231 -17.28 17.92 -5.27
C GLU A 231 -16.59 16.55 -5.12
N SER A 232 -16.12 16.23 -3.91
CA SER A 232 -15.49 14.95 -3.60
C SER A 232 -16.39 13.75 -3.89
N LEU A 233 -17.69 13.86 -3.65
CA LEU A 233 -18.63 12.80 -4.04
C LEU A 233 -18.58 12.51 -5.55
N SER A 234 -18.51 13.56 -6.36
CA SER A 234 -18.50 13.41 -7.83
C SER A 234 -17.17 12.85 -8.32
N VAL A 235 -16.04 13.36 -7.80
CA VAL A 235 -14.72 12.94 -8.29
C VAL A 235 -14.34 11.56 -7.76
N ASN A 236 -14.71 11.19 -6.55
CA ASN A 236 -14.40 9.88 -5.97
C ASN A 236 -15.31 8.76 -6.51
N SER A 237 -16.37 9.09 -7.27
CA SER A 237 -17.32 8.10 -7.80
C SER A 237 -16.90 7.55 -9.16
N ASN A 238 -17.28 6.29 -9.42
CA ASN A 238 -17.19 5.68 -10.73
C ASN A 238 -18.28 6.23 -11.69
N PRO A 239 -18.00 6.30 -13.01
CA PRO A 239 -16.78 5.82 -13.66
C PRO A 239 -15.63 6.83 -13.67
N PHE A 240 -15.82 8.07 -13.21
CA PHE A 240 -14.83 9.13 -13.35
C PHE A 240 -13.49 8.77 -12.71
N PHE A 241 -13.50 8.23 -11.49
CA PHE A 241 -12.26 7.90 -10.78
C PHE A 241 -11.48 6.77 -11.47
N ILE A 242 -12.13 5.64 -11.76
CA ILE A 242 -11.45 4.51 -12.42
C ILE A 242 -10.95 4.88 -13.82
N ASP A 243 -11.73 5.65 -14.60
CA ASP A 243 -11.34 6.08 -15.94
C ASP A 243 -10.11 6.98 -15.90
N ARG A 244 -10.05 7.94 -14.95
CA ARG A 244 -8.88 8.81 -14.79
C ARG A 244 -7.63 8.02 -14.38
N VAL A 245 -7.74 7.13 -13.36
CA VAL A 245 -6.61 6.31 -12.90
C VAL A 245 -6.06 5.45 -14.03
N THR A 246 -6.93 4.72 -14.74
CA THR A 246 -6.50 3.82 -15.83
C THR A 246 -5.93 4.58 -17.03
N SER A 247 -6.51 5.72 -17.37
CA SER A 247 -5.99 6.59 -18.44
C SER A 247 -4.59 7.11 -18.12
N CYS A 248 -4.36 7.56 -16.88
CA CYS A 248 -3.05 8.05 -16.45
C CYS A 248 -2.04 6.90 -16.35
N TRP A 249 -2.41 5.75 -15.80
CA TRP A 249 -1.56 4.57 -15.79
C TRP A 249 -1.07 4.18 -17.18
N GLN A 250 -2.01 4.09 -18.15
CA GLN A 250 -1.69 3.74 -19.53
C GLN A 250 -0.83 4.80 -20.22
N SER A 251 -1.19 6.09 -20.10
CA SER A 251 -0.49 7.18 -20.79
C SER A 251 0.93 7.40 -20.28
N LYS A 252 1.17 7.20 -18.97
CA LYS A 252 2.48 7.37 -18.34
C LYS A 252 3.26 6.05 -18.25
N ASN A 253 2.62 4.90 -18.52
CA ASN A 253 3.18 3.56 -18.27
C ASN A 253 3.77 3.45 -16.85
N LYS A 254 3.06 4.01 -15.86
CA LYS A 254 3.48 4.08 -14.46
C LYS A 254 2.33 3.64 -13.56
N PHE A 255 2.54 2.57 -12.80
CA PHE A 255 1.54 2.02 -11.88
C PHE A 255 1.24 3.02 -10.75
N PRO A 256 -0.05 3.35 -10.51
CA PRO A 256 -0.42 4.30 -9.44
C PRO A 256 -0.45 3.60 -8.08
N ASN A 257 0.49 3.95 -7.21
CA ASN A 257 0.61 3.31 -5.88
C ASN A 257 -0.27 3.98 -4.82
N PHE A 258 -0.31 5.30 -4.78
CA PHE A 258 -1.05 6.04 -3.77
C PHE A 258 -2.21 6.79 -4.44
N LEU A 259 -3.41 6.20 -4.40
CA LEU A 259 -4.63 6.84 -4.90
C LEU A 259 -5.16 7.75 -3.80
N THR A 260 -4.82 9.04 -3.92
CA THR A 260 -5.01 10.02 -2.85
C THR A 260 -6.30 10.80 -3.04
N VAL A 261 -7.17 10.79 -2.02
CA VAL A 261 -8.48 11.43 -2.04
C VAL A 261 -8.73 12.29 -0.81
N ASP A 262 -9.63 13.27 -0.94
CA ASP A 262 -10.33 13.89 0.18
C ASP A 262 -11.65 13.19 0.44
N PHE A 263 -12.17 13.27 1.67
CA PHE A 263 -13.46 12.70 2.11
C PHE A 263 -13.62 11.24 1.64
N VAL A 264 -12.76 10.39 2.14
CA VAL A 264 -12.62 8.98 1.71
C VAL A 264 -13.90 8.15 1.80
N GLU A 265 -14.86 8.54 2.64
CA GLU A 265 -16.16 7.90 2.79
C GLU A 265 -17.13 8.17 1.65
N LEU A 266 -16.81 9.14 0.77
CA LEU A 266 -17.65 9.50 -0.36
C LEU A 266 -17.23 8.75 -1.62
N GLY A 267 -18.23 8.29 -2.39
CA GLY A 267 -18.00 7.63 -3.68
C GLY A 267 -17.45 6.21 -3.56
N ASP A 268 -16.55 5.83 -4.47
CA ASP A 268 -16.13 4.45 -4.71
C ASP A 268 -14.63 4.21 -4.51
N ALA A 269 -13.92 5.09 -3.78
CA ALA A 269 -12.46 5.12 -3.75
C ALA A 269 -11.83 3.74 -3.38
N GLN A 270 -12.34 3.05 -2.34
CA GLN A 270 -11.85 1.71 -1.99
C GLN A 270 -12.11 0.68 -3.10
N THR A 271 -13.26 0.78 -3.77
CA THR A 271 -13.60 -0.11 -4.90
C THR A 271 -12.64 0.10 -6.07
N VAL A 272 -12.30 1.35 -6.37
CA VAL A 272 -11.31 1.69 -7.42
C VAL A 272 -9.94 1.11 -7.10
N VAL A 273 -9.45 1.28 -5.87
CA VAL A 273 -8.17 0.70 -5.43
C VAL A 273 -8.16 -0.82 -5.61
N ASN A 274 -9.22 -1.51 -5.21
CA ASN A 274 -9.35 -2.95 -5.39
C ASN A 274 -9.31 -3.34 -6.88
N GLN A 275 -10.04 -2.62 -7.74
CA GLN A 275 -10.06 -2.86 -9.19
C GLN A 275 -8.67 -2.65 -9.82
N ILE A 276 -7.93 -1.61 -9.44
CA ILE A 276 -6.56 -1.36 -9.92
C ILE A 276 -5.62 -2.49 -9.49
N ASN A 277 -5.71 -2.95 -8.27
CA ASN A 277 -4.93 -4.10 -7.78
C ASN A 277 -5.27 -5.38 -8.53
N ASP A 278 -6.56 -5.67 -8.76
CA ASP A 278 -7.00 -6.84 -9.53
C ASP A 278 -6.54 -6.79 -10.99
N MET A 279 -6.57 -5.62 -11.63
CA MET A 279 -6.04 -5.44 -12.98
C MET A 279 -4.54 -5.74 -13.02
N ASN A 280 -3.75 -5.24 -12.06
CA ASN A 280 -2.31 -5.45 -12.01
C ASN A 280 -1.95 -6.92 -11.75
N THR A 281 -2.61 -7.59 -10.80
CA THR A 281 -2.38 -9.01 -10.51
C THR A 281 -2.71 -9.89 -11.72
N ASN A 282 -3.80 -9.63 -12.44
CA ASN A 282 -4.18 -10.36 -13.65
C ASN A 282 -3.18 -10.16 -14.79
N ILE A 283 -2.62 -8.96 -14.95
CA ILE A 283 -1.57 -8.69 -15.92
C ILE A 283 -0.32 -9.52 -15.58
N ASN A 284 0.13 -9.50 -14.34
CA ASN A 284 1.31 -10.24 -13.88
C ASN A 284 1.12 -11.76 -14.00
N GLU A 285 -0.05 -12.29 -13.67
CA GLU A 285 -0.37 -13.72 -13.88
C GLU A 285 -0.36 -14.10 -15.36
N SER A 286 -0.87 -13.24 -16.25
CA SER A 286 -0.84 -13.51 -17.69
C SER A 286 0.58 -13.49 -18.25
N PHE A 287 1.44 -12.55 -17.83
CA PHE A 287 2.85 -12.55 -18.22
C PHE A 287 3.60 -13.75 -17.67
N SER A 288 3.38 -14.15 -16.41
CA SER A 288 4.00 -15.35 -15.82
C SER A 288 3.58 -16.63 -16.53
N SER A 289 2.36 -16.69 -17.05
CA SER A 289 1.85 -17.85 -17.82
C SER A 289 2.43 -17.94 -19.23
N PHE A 290 2.86 -16.83 -19.84
CA PHE A 290 3.46 -16.82 -21.18
C PHE A 290 4.94 -17.21 -21.20
N GLU A 291 5.65 -17.15 -20.09
CA GLU A 291 7.10 -17.44 -20.03
C GLU A 291 7.44 -18.83 -19.48
N LYS A 292 6.48 -19.72 -19.27
CA LYS A 292 6.77 -21.12 -18.86
C LYS A 292 7.39 -21.90 -20.02
N ILE A 293 8.71 -21.79 -20.15
CA ILE A 293 9.50 -22.59 -21.12
C ILE A 293 9.91 -23.89 -20.48
N LEU A 294 9.52 -25.01 -21.09
CA LEU A 294 9.96 -26.33 -20.66
C LEU A 294 11.47 -26.48 -20.89
N ILE A 295 12.24 -26.60 -19.80
CA ILE A 295 13.71 -26.72 -19.87
C ILE A 295 14.22 -28.15 -19.77
N ASP A 296 13.48 -29.04 -19.08
CA ASP A 296 13.88 -30.45 -18.97
C ASP A 296 12.66 -31.36 -18.68
N VAL A 297 12.75 -32.63 -19.04
CA VAL A 297 11.78 -33.67 -18.68
C VAL A 297 12.52 -34.82 -18.02
N LYS A 298 12.15 -35.16 -16.79
CA LYS A 298 12.79 -36.19 -15.99
C LYS A 298 11.85 -37.38 -15.71
N ASP A 299 12.43 -38.59 -15.63
CA ASP A 299 11.71 -39.76 -15.12
C ASP A 299 11.64 -39.75 -13.58
N ILE A 300 10.96 -40.74 -13.00
CA ILE A 300 10.81 -40.92 -11.55
C ILE A 300 12.14 -41.11 -10.80
N LEU A 301 13.23 -41.41 -11.53
CA LEU A 301 14.59 -41.56 -11.00
C LEU A 301 15.45 -40.29 -11.21
N GLY A 302 14.85 -39.19 -11.70
CA GLY A 302 15.53 -37.90 -11.94
C GLY A 302 16.40 -37.87 -13.21
N ARG A 303 16.31 -38.87 -14.11
CA ARG A 303 17.08 -38.92 -15.37
C ARG A 303 16.37 -38.11 -16.45
N SER A 304 17.08 -37.28 -17.21
CA SER A 304 16.51 -36.56 -18.35
C SER A 304 16.06 -37.48 -19.46
N ILE A 305 14.90 -37.21 -20.03
CA ILE A 305 14.25 -38.05 -21.08
C ILE A 305 14.18 -37.22 -22.35
N THR A 306 14.74 -37.72 -23.44
CA THR A 306 14.76 -37.08 -24.76
C THR A 306 13.71 -37.62 -25.75
N SER A 307 12.95 -38.61 -25.38
CA SER A 307 11.95 -39.24 -26.27
C SER A 307 10.63 -39.58 -25.55
N SER A 308 9.52 -39.52 -26.28
CA SER A 308 8.17 -39.89 -25.85
C SER A 308 8.06 -41.41 -25.59
N SER A 309 8.45 -41.84 -24.40
CA SER A 309 8.14 -43.20 -23.96
C SER A 309 6.75 -43.23 -23.33
N HIS A 310 5.86 -44.05 -23.88
CA HIS A 310 4.46 -44.20 -23.43
C HIS A 310 4.37 -44.90 -22.06
N ASN A 311 3.27 -44.61 -21.32
CA ASN A 311 2.94 -45.19 -20.01
C ASN A 311 3.97 -44.94 -18.89
N ARG A 312 4.53 -43.77 -18.84
CA ARG A 312 5.44 -43.35 -17.75
C ARG A 312 4.99 -42.07 -17.10
N VAL A 313 5.25 -41.97 -15.81
CA VAL A 313 5.19 -40.69 -15.08
C VAL A 313 6.43 -39.89 -15.39
N VAL A 314 6.26 -38.67 -15.84
CA VAL A 314 7.34 -37.71 -16.12
C VAL A 314 7.15 -36.45 -15.30
N PHE A 315 8.27 -35.80 -14.96
CA PHE A 315 8.32 -34.51 -14.35
C PHE A 315 8.82 -33.48 -15.37
N ARG A 316 7.99 -32.50 -15.71
CA ARG A 316 8.35 -31.39 -16.57
C ARG A 316 8.88 -30.27 -15.72
N ILE A 317 10.09 -29.83 -15.97
CA ILE A 317 10.77 -28.74 -15.27
C ILE A 317 10.74 -27.53 -16.18
N TYR A 318 10.28 -26.39 -15.64
CA TYR A 318 10.15 -25.16 -16.39
C TYR A 318 11.21 -24.15 -15.94
N ASN A 319 11.44 -23.12 -16.77
CA ASN A 319 12.41 -22.04 -16.52
C ASN A 319 12.13 -21.25 -15.24
N ASP A 320 10.87 -21.22 -14.75
CA ASP A 320 10.44 -20.59 -13.48
C ASP A 320 10.73 -21.46 -12.24
N GLY A 321 11.40 -22.63 -12.42
CA GLY A 321 11.67 -23.59 -11.35
C GLY A 321 10.46 -24.47 -10.98
N SER A 322 9.30 -24.22 -11.56
CA SER A 322 8.13 -25.06 -11.31
C SER A 322 8.26 -26.46 -11.94
N VAL A 323 7.66 -27.45 -11.28
CA VAL A 323 7.65 -28.84 -11.75
C VAL A 323 6.24 -29.34 -11.88
N SER A 324 5.85 -29.82 -13.05
CA SER A 324 4.57 -30.50 -13.24
C SER A 324 4.75 -32.01 -13.42
N LYS A 325 3.88 -32.79 -12.77
CA LYS A 325 3.83 -34.26 -12.93
C LYS A 325 2.80 -34.60 -14.00
N GLN A 326 3.20 -35.36 -15.00
CA GLN A 326 2.33 -35.83 -16.07
C GLN A 326 2.47 -37.32 -16.25
N LEU A 327 1.33 -38.00 -16.51
CA LEU A 327 1.30 -39.39 -17.00
C LEU A 327 1.16 -39.33 -18.52
N ASN A 328 2.18 -39.78 -19.25
CA ASN A 328 2.09 -39.93 -20.70
C ASN A 328 1.29 -41.21 -20.99
N VAL A 329 0.02 -41.10 -21.35
CA VAL A 329 -0.84 -42.18 -21.88
C VAL A 329 -0.99 -41.97 -23.39
N ASN A 330 -1.15 -43.07 -24.10
CA ASN A 330 -1.45 -43.04 -25.53
C ASN A 330 -2.79 -42.41 -25.82
#